data_c0c6e5922b05026fd41f750ec09d2d90
#
_entry.id   c0c6e5922b05026fd41f750ec09d2d90
#
_cell.length_a   1.000
_cell.length_b   1.000
_cell.length_c   1.000
_cell.angle_alpha   90.00
_cell.angle_beta   90.00
_cell.angle_gamma   90.00
#
_symmetry.space_group_name_H-M   'P 1'
#
loop_
_entity.id
_entity.type
_entity.pdbx_description
1 polymer ?
#
loop_
_entity_poly.entity_id
_entity_poly.type
_entity_poly.pdbx_seq_one_letter_code
_entity_poly.pdbx_strand_id
1 'polypeptide(L)'
;EARPRNIPITIENRVSQEYTIAVNTGDTKPEKGYEVGKTETNPDRVTIIGPESIMNKIGNVVAQVDVSGMSKDDTRQSEIKVYDKNLEELSEKQMSYLKFDIQSTTIDVNVELWKVKQDVPVEVKYSGTVKAGYYVFQVSSTPNTISIAGTQEALKQFEEDGDKLVIP
;
A
#
# COMPACT_ATOMS: atom_id res chain seq x y z
N GLU A 1 -0.97 -41.58 -43.74
CA GLU A 1 0.41 -41.03 -43.49
C GLU A 1 0.30 -39.73 -42.74
N ALA A 2 0.77 -39.74 -41.50
CA ALA A 2 0.88 -38.50 -40.72
C ALA A 2 2.08 -37.70 -41.26
N ARG A 3 1.82 -36.59 -41.93
CA ARG A 3 2.89 -35.65 -42.33
C ARG A 3 3.39 -34.94 -41.10
N PRO A 4 4.73 -34.79 -40.89
CA PRO A 4 5.25 -33.99 -39.81
C PRO A 4 4.78 -32.55 -39.99
N ARG A 5 4.01 -32.04 -39.03
CA ARG A 5 3.66 -30.64 -38.98
C ARG A 5 4.88 -29.85 -38.46
N ASN A 6 5.19 -28.76 -39.10
CA ASN A 6 6.21 -27.85 -38.58
C ASN A 6 5.77 -27.38 -37.19
N ILE A 7 6.61 -27.65 -36.19
CA ILE A 7 6.41 -27.15 -34.82
C ILE A 7 7.27 -25.90 -34.70
N PRO A 8 6.68 -24.71 -34.58
CA PRO A 8 7.47 -23.51 -34.33
C PRO A 8 8.06 -23.59 -32.94
N ILE A 9 9.39 -23.39 -32.83
CA ILE A 9 10.12 -23.32 -31.57
C ILE A 9 10.64 -21.90 -31.45
N THR A 10 10.28 -21.23 -30.39
CA THR A 10 10.84 -19.90 -30.01
C THR A 10 11.87 -20.11 -28.91
N ILE A 11 13.06 -19.63 -29.14
CA ILE A 11 14.16 -19.62 -28.15
C ILE A 11 14.39 -18.18 -27.70
N GLU A 12 14.38 -17.95 -26.40
CA GLU A 12 14.61 -16.65 -25.78
C GLU A 12 15.68 -16.75 -24.70
N ASN A 13 16.31 -15.59 -24.36
CA ASN A 13 17.18 -15.51 -23.20
C ASN A 13 16.37 -15.71 -21.93
N ARG A 14 16.99 -16.38 -20.97
CA ARG A 14 16.47 -16.49 -19.62
C ARG A 14 17.12 -15.42 -18.77
N VAL A 15 16.31 -14.55 -18.17
CA VAL A 15 16.77 -13.46 -17.30
C VAL A 15 16.24 -13.64 -15.88
N SER A 16 16.95 -13.06 -14.94
CA SER A 16 16.64 -13.05 -13.52
C SER A 16 16.60 -11.62 -13.03
N GLN A 17 15.57 -11.26 -12.27
CA GLN A 17 15.44 -9.92 -11.68
C GLN A 17 14.77 -9.98 -10.31
N GLU A 18 15.26 -9.17 -9.38
CA GLU A 18 14.69 -9.01 -8.06
C GLU A 18 13.62 -7.91 -8.07
N TYR A 19 12.49 -8.18 -7.40
CA TYR A 19 11.38 -7.26 -7.22
C TYR A 19 11.03 -7.13 -5.73
N THR A 20 10.71 -5.92 -5.31
CA THR A 20 10.09 -5.67 -4.00
C THR A 20 8.61 -6.01 -4.08
N ILE A 21 8.09 -6.69 -3.06
CA ILE A 21 6.68 -7.06 -2.98
C ILE A 21 5.92 -5.90 -2.33
N ALA A 22 5.05 -5.26 -3.09
CA ALA A 22 4.15 -4.23 -2.56
C ALA A 22 2.89 -4.87 -1.95
N VAL A 23 2.29 -4.20 -0.98
CA VAL A 23 1.00 -4.61 -0.41
C VAL A 23 -0.10 -3.76 -1.00
N ASN A 24 -1.20 -4.41 -1.39
CA ASN A 24 -2.41 -3.75 -1.83
C ASN A 24 -3.61 -4.33 -1.06
N THR A 25 -4.36 -3.49 -0.41
CA THR A 25 -5.58 -3.85 0.33
C THR A 25 -6.85 -3.75 -0.52
N GLY A 26 -6.73 -3.32 -1.78
CA GLY A 26 -7.85 -3.10 -2.67
C GLY A 26 -8.86 -2.11 -2.08
N ASP A 27 -10.14 -2.44 -2.23
CA ASP A 27 -11.25 -1.64 -1.68
C ASP A 27 -11.66 -2.10 -0.26
N THR A 28 -10.89 -3.02 0.36
CA THR A 28 -11.18 -3.52 1.70
C THR A 28 -10.77 -2.52 2.76
N LYS A 29 -11.55 -2.43 3.85
CA LYS A 29 -11.30 -1.50 4.96
C LYS A 29 -11.38 -2.22 6.29
N PRO A 30 -10.53 -1.83 7.25
CA PRO A 30 -10.65 -2.29 8.62
C PRO A 30 -12.02 -1.94 9.25
N GLU A 31 -12.24 -2.42 10.46
CA GLU A 31 -13.40 -2.03 11.26
C GLU A 31 -13.42 -0.50 11.48
N LYS A 32 -14.62 0.06 11.61
CA LYS A 32 -14.81 1.49 11.86
C LYS A 32 -13.99 1.96 13.08
N GLY A 33 -13.21 2.99 12.90
CA GLY A 33 -12.30 3.52 13.93
C GLY A 33 -10.86 3.05 13.78
N TYR A 34 -10.55 2.31 12.72
CA TYR A 34 -9.20 1.86 12.38
C TYR A 34 -8.88 2.18 10.92
N GLU A 35 -7.60 2.40 10.66
CA GLU A 35 -7.00 2.54 9.33
C GLU A 35 -5.76 1.65 9.24
N VAL A 36 -5.41 1.23 8.03
CA VAL A 36 -4.15 0.51 7.81
C VAL A 36 -3.00 1.48 8.01
N GLY A 37 -2.17 1.20 9.00
CA GLY A 37 -1.00 2.00 9.33
C GLY A 37 0.23 1.56 8.57
N LYS A 38 0.74 0.38 8.91
CA LYS A 38 1.94 -0.19 8.30
C LYS A 38 1.67 -1.60 7.80
N THR A 39 2.28 -1.93 6.68
CA THR A 39 2.24 -3.29 6.13
C THR A 39 3.67 -3.76 5.84
N GLU A 40 3.97 -4.99 6.20
CA GLU A 40 5.25 -5.63 5.92
C GLU A 40 5.03 -7.02 5.36
N THR A 41 5.73 -7.36 4.29
CA THR A 41 5.70 -8.69 3.69
C THR A 41 6.88 -9.53 4.16
N ASN A 42 6.67 -10.82 4.29
CA ASN A 42 7.73 -11.77 4.57
C ASN A 42 7.65 -12.96 3.59
N PRO A 43 8.58 -13.05 2.62
CA PRO A 43 9.69 -12.13 2.33
C PRO A 43 9.25 -10.76 1.79
N ASP A 44 10.11 -9.75 1.88
CA ASP A 44 9.88 -8.40 1.34
C ASP A 44 10.27 -8.28 -0.15
N ARG A 45 11.04 -9.24 -0.65
CA ARG A 45 11.51 -9.30 -2.04
C ARG A 45 11.40 -10.69 -2.60
N VAL A 46 11.37 -10.77 -3.91
CA VAL A 46 11.35 -12.01 -4.66
C VAL A 46 12.16 -11.87 -5.93
N THR A 47 12.98 -12.90 -6.21
CA THR A 47 13.67 -13.00 -7.49
C THR A 47 12.82 -13.80 -8.46
N ILE A 48 12.50 -13.19 -9.59
CA ILE A 48 11.75 -13.82 -10.66
C ILE A 48 12.70 -14.16 -11.80
N ILE A 49 12.56 -15.35 -12.32
CA ILE A 49 13.37 -15.88 -13.42
C ILE A 49 12.43 -16.33 -14.53
N GLY A 50 12.66 -15.87 -15.74
CA GLY A 50 11.80 -16.21 -16.87
C GLY A 50 12.33 -15.76 -18.23
N PRO A 51 11.55 -15.98 -19.29
CA PRO A 51 11.87 -15.51 -20.65
C PRO A 51 11.95 -13.98 -20.68
N GLU A 52 12.92 -13.45 -21.39
CA GLU A 52 13.16 -12.00 -21.48
C GLU A 52 11.93 -11.22 -21.95
N SER A 53 11.17 -11.76 -22.88
CA SER A 53 9.95 -11.13 -23.40
C SER A 53 8.85 -10.93 -22.36
N ILE A 54 8.76 -11.84 -21.36
CA ILE A 54 7.82 -11.73 -20.24
C ILE A 54 8.41 -10.84 -19.17
N MET A 55 9.68 -11.04 -18.79
CA MET A 55 10.35 -10.28 -17.75
C MET A 55 10.36 -8.77 -18.05
N ASN A 56 10.54 -8.38 -19.30
CA ASN A 56 10.50 -6.98 -19.73
C ASN A 56 9.13 -6.31 -19.60
N LYS A 57 8.05 -7.09 -19.48
CA LYS A 57 6.70 -6.58 -19.26
C LYS A 57 6.38 -6.36 -17.79
N ILE A 58 7.02 -7.10 -16.88
CA ILE A 58 6.75 -7.00 -15.45
C ILE A 58 6.95 -5.56 -14.97
N GLY A 59 5.93 -5.01 -14.33
CA GLY A 59 5.92 -3.70 -13.69
C GLY A 59 6.03 -3.85 -12.17
N ASN A 60 5.10 -4.58 -11.56
CA ASN A 60 4.97 -4.67 -10.10
C ASN A 60 4.69 -6.11 -9.65
N VAL A 61 5.17 -6.42 -8.45
CA VAL A 61 4.81 -7.63 -7.71
C VAL A 61 4.04 -7.21 -6.47
N VAL A 62 2.84 -7.76 -6.29
CA VAL A 62 1.89 -7.28 -5.29
C VAL A 62 1.31 -8.45 -4.49
N ALA A 63 1.27 -8.31 -3.17
CA ALA A 63 0.49 -9.15 -2.27
C ALA A 63 -0.85 -8.46 -1.99
N GLN A 64 -1.94 -9.09 -2.38
CA GLN A 64 -3.28 -8.53 -2.17
C GLN A 64 -3.88 -9.09 -0.88
N VAL A 65 -4.13 -8.20 0.09
CA VAL A 65 -4.59 -8.55 1.44
C VAL A 65 -5.98 -8.02 1.70
N ASP A 66 -6.85 -8.89 2.19
CA ASP A 66 -8.16 -8.49 2.69
C ASP A 66 -8.05 -8.08 4.16
N VAL A 67 -8.29 -6.80 4.43
CA VAL A 67 -8.28 -6.20 5.77
C VAL A 67 -9.69 -5.97 6.33
N SER A 68 -10.74 -6.47 5.65
CA SER A 68 -12.13 -6.27 6.06
C SER A 68 -12.36 -6.71 7.50
N GLY A 69 -12.95 -5.82 8.30
CA GLY A 69 -13.34 -6.09 9.69
C GLY A 69 -12.15 -6.29 10.65
N MET A 70 -10.93 -6.00 10.25
CA MET A 70 -9.79 -6.03 11.18
C MET A 70 -9.90 -4.91 12.21
N SER A 71 -9.73 -5.26 13.50
CA SER A 71 -9.75 -4.34 14.64
C SER A 71 -8.50 -4.40 15.51
N LYS A 72 -7.53 -5.19 15.09
CA LYS A 72 -6.21 -5.35 15.72
C LYS A 72 -5.18 -5.74 14.67
N ASP A 73 -3.92 -5.56 15.01
CA ASP A 73 -2.80 -6.05 14.22
C ASP A 73 -2.91 -7.55 13.99
N ASP A 74 -2.64 -7.99 12.78
CA ASP A 74 -2.73 -9.40 12.40
C ASP A 74 -1.77 -9.70 11.25
N THR A 75 -1.40 -10.98 11.15
CA THR A 75 -0.67 -11.51 9.99
C THR A 75 -1.65 -12.23 9.08
N ARG A 76 -1.68 -11.82 7.84
CA ARG A 76 -2.53 -12.39 6.80
C ARG A 76 -1.69 -13.09 5.74
N GLN A 77 -2.18 -14.22 5.26
CA GLN A 77 -1.57 -14.88 4.11
C GLN A 77 -2.14 -14.31 2.82
N SER A 78 -1.25 -14.07 1.88
CA SER A 78 -1.58 -13.50 0.58
C SER A 78 -0.83 -14.19 -0.53
N GLU A 79 -1.49 -14.44 -1.64
CA GLU A 79 -0.85 -14.88 -2.86
C GLU A 79 -0.23 -13.69 -3.59
N ILE A 80 0.99 -13.88 -4.09
CA ILE A 80 1.69 -12.89 -4.89
C ILE A 80 1.08 -12.86 -6.30
N LYS A 81 0.72 -11.66 -6.74
CA LYS A 81 0.29 -11.35 -8.09
C LYS A 81 1.34 -10.51 -8.81
N VAL A 82 1.55 -10.80 -10.07
CA VAL A 82 2.49 -10.06 -10.91
C VAL A 82 1.70 -9.25 -11.93
N TYR A 83 1.97 -7.95 -11.95
CA TYR A 83 1.33 -7.01 -12.88
C TYR A 83 2.35 -6.51 -13.90
N ASP A 84 1.87 -6.26 -15.10
CA ASP A 84 2.68 -5.62 -16.13
C ASP A 84 2.79 -4.09 -15.90
N LYS A 85 3.50 -3.42 -16.80
CA LYS A 85 3.68 -1.96 -16.77
C LYS A 85 2.40 -1.16 -17.03
N ASN A 86 1.35 -1.82 -17.54
CA ASN A 86 0.03 -1.23 -17.75
C ASN A 86 -0.93 -1.51 -16.58
N LEU A 87 -0.43 -2.14 -15.50
CA LEU A 87 -1.20 -2.58 -14.34
C LEU A 87 -2.20 -3.70 -14.65
N GLU A 88 -1.97 -4.48 -15.69
CA GLU A 88 -2.72 -5.68 -16.00
C GLU A 88 -2.05 -6.89 -15.35
N GLU A 89 -2.84 -7.76 -14.69
CA GLU A 89 -2.33 -8.99 -14.09
C GLU A 89 -1.84 -9.95 -15.19
N LEU A 90 -0.66 -10.52 -14.99
CA LEU A 90 -0.14 -11.52 -15.92
C LEU A 90 -1.06 -12.74 -15.95
N SER A 91 -1.34 -13.23 -17.16
CA SER A 91 -2.16 -14.42 -17.35
C SER A 91 -1.48 -15.67 -16.74
N GLU A 92 -2.28 -16.66 -16.37
CA GLU A 92 -1.78 -17.94 -15.85
C GLU A 92 -0.74 -18.58 -16.79
N LYS A 93 -0.92 -18.46 -18.10
CA LYS A 93 0.05 -18.91 -19.10
C LYS A 93 1.38 -18.19 -18.99
N GLN A 94 1.38 -16.87 -18.80
CA GLN A 94 2.60 -16.08 -18.61
C GLN A 94 3.26 -16.44 -17.28
N MET A 95 2.48 -16.56 -16.21
CA MET A 95 2.95 -16.96 -14.89
C MET A 95 3.60 -18.35 -14.91
N SER A 96 3.10 -19.29 -15.71
CA SER A 96 3.67 -20.65 -15.82
C SER A 96 5.09 -20.69 -16.38
N TYR A 97 5.53 -19.65 -17.07
CA TYR A 97 6.92 -19.52 -17.56
C TYR A 97 7.87 -18.90 -16.54
N LEU A 98 7.33 -18.35 -15.45
CA LEU A 98 8.12 -17.70 -14.41
C LEU A 98 8.50 -18.70 -13.31
N LYS A 99 9.68 -18.51 -12.73
CA LYS A 99 10.13 -19.21 -11.53
C LYS A 99 10.45 -18.17 -10.46
N PHE A 100 10.05 -18.49 -9.26
CA PHE A 100 10.27 -17.66 -8.08
C PHE A 100 11.32 -18.33 -7.19
N ASP A 101 12.18 -17.57 -6.54
CA ASP A 101 13.18 -18.08 -5.59
C ASP A 101 12.60 -18.37 -4.19
N ILE A 102 11.30 -18.17 -4.02
CA ILE A 102 10.55 -18.47 -2.81
C ILE A 102 9.88 -19.84 -2.90
N GLN A 103 9.71 -20.50 -1.74
CA GLN A 103 9.14 -21.86 -1.68
C GLN A 103 7.64 -21.90 -2.03
N SER A 104 6.94 -20.80 -1.80
CA SER A 104 5.52 -20.65 -2.08
C SER A 104 5.23 -19.24 -2.57
N THR A 105 4.29 -19.11 -3.52
CA THR A 105 3.73 -17.81 -3.93
C THR A 105 2.78 -17.23 -2.89
N THR A 106 2.42 -18.00 -1.86
CA THR A 106 1.69 -17.52 -0.69
C THR A 106 2.69 -17.06 0.35
N ILE A 107 2.61 -15.81 0.77
CA ILE A 107 3.49 -15.16 1.73
C ILE A 107 2.70 -14.59 2.91
N ASP A 108 3.41 -14.35 4.00
CA ASP A 108 2.83 -13.68 5.17
C ASP A 108 2.92 -12.16 4.99
N VAL A 109 1.83 -11.47 5.30
CA VAL A 109 1.75 -10.02 5.34
C VAL A 109 1.32 -9.57 6.73
N ASN A 110 2.21 -8.89 7.42
CA ASN A 110 1.90 -8.27 8.70
C ASN A 110 1.19 -6.94 8.44
N VAL A 111 0.02 -6.78 9.04
CA VAL A 111 -0.78 -5.55 8.95
C VAL A 111 -0.89 -4.94 10.33
N GLU A 112 -0.36 -3.73 10.48
CA GLU A 112 -0.49 -2.90 11.67
C GLU A 112 -1.64 -1.92 11.46
N LEU A 113 -2.56 -1.83 12.42
CA LEU A 113 -3.70 -0.94 12.37
C LEU A 113 -3.48 0.28 13.26
N TRP A 114 -3.82 1.44 12.75
CA TRP A 114 -3.84 2.68 13.49
C TRP A 114 -5.25 3.04 13.92
N LYS A 115 -5.40 3.55 15.13
CA LYS A 115 -6.67 4.08 15.60
C LYS A 115 -6.97 5.42 14.95
N VAL A 116 -8.25 5.63 14.61
CA VAL A 116 -8.75 6.89 14.07
C VAL A 116 -9.34 7.73 15.19
N LYS A 117 -8.85 8.95 15.34
CA LYS A 117 -9.43 9.98 16.18
C LYS A 117 -10.17 10.98 15.29
N GLN A 118 -11.46 11.12 15.54
CA GLN A 118 -12.35 12.00 14.77
C GLN A 118 -12.49 13.38 15.49
N ASP A 119 -13.00 14.36 14.73
CA ASP A 119 -13.36 15.68 15.24
C ASP A 119 -12.20 16.44 15.92
N VAL A 120 -10.98 16.23 15.45
CA VAL A 120 -9.80 16.97 15.93
C VAL A 120 -9.88 18.41 15.45
N PRO A 121 -9.90 19.40 16.37
CA PRO A 121 -9.99 20.82 15.99
C PRO A 121 -8.76 21.30 15.21
N VAL A 122 -9.01 22.13 14.20
CA VAL A 122 -7.97 22.84 13.47
C VAL A 122 -7.91 24.28 13.94
N GLU A 123 -6.82 24.63 14.62
CA GLU A 123 -6.54 26.00 15.06
C GLU A 123 -5.59 26.67 14.07
N VAL A 124 -5.97 27.84 13.58
CA VAL A 124 -5.11 28.66 12.72
C VAL A 124 -4.43 29.73 13.57
N LYS A 125 -3.11 29.70 13.61
CA LYS A 125 -2.32 30.81 14.15
C LYS A 125 -2.06 31.83 13.05
N TYR A 126 -2.24 33.08 13.34
CA TYR A 126 -1.88 34.15 12.43
C TYR A 126 -0.82 35.05 13.07
N SER A 127 0.04 35.58 12.23
CA SER A 127 1.09 36.52 12.64
C SER A 127 1.00 37.82 11.83
N GLY A 128 1.53 38.89 12.37
CA GLY A 128 1.52 40.20 11.72
C GLY A 128 0.65 41.23 12.46
N THR A 129 0.72 42.45 11.99
CA THR A 129 -0.05 43.59 12.56
C THR A 129 -1.03 44.11 11.53
N VAL A 130 -2.26 44.33 11.95
CA VAL A 130 -3.26 45.02 11.13
C VAL A 130 -3.03 46.54 11.18
N LYS A 131 -3.55 47.22 10.17
CA LYS A 131 -3.48 48.70 10.11
C LYS A 131 -4.13 49.33 11.34
N ALA A 132 -3.60 50.46 11.79
CA ALA A 132 -4.16 51.22 12.90
C ALA A 132 -5.67 51.49 12.70
N GLY A 133 -6.47 51.23 13.76
CA GLY A 133 -7.93 51.32 13.70
C GLY A 133 -8.66 50.02 13.29
N TYR A 134 -7.93 48.96 13.02
CA TYR A 134 -8.49 47.65 12.69
C TYR A 134 -7.99 46.60 13.70
N TYR A 135 -8.77 45.55 13.90
CA TYR A 135 -8.38 44.37 14.66
C TYR A 135 -8.90 43.09 13.98
N VAL A 136 -8.24 41.98 14.20
CA VAL A 136 -8.70 40.68 13.72
C VAL A 136 -9.86 40.22 14.61
N PHE A 137 -11.05 40.16 14.05
CA PHE A 137 -12.26 39.76 14.78
C PHE A 137 -12.33 38.26 14.95
N GLN A 138 -12.04 37.51 13.88
CA GLN A 138 -12.15 36.05 13.85
C GLN A 138 -11.20 35.49 12.83
N VAL A 139 -10.60 34.34 13.13
CA VAL A 139 -9.90 33.47 12.21
C VAL A 139 -10.52 32.09 12.31
N SER A 140 -10.85 31.49 11.20
CA SER A 140 -11.43 30.15 11.14
C SER A 140 -10.84 29.37 9.97
N SER A 141 -10.80 28.06 10.10
CA SER A 141 -10.42 27.12 9.03
C SER A 141 -11.64 26.45 8.42
N THR A 142 -11.50 26.03 7.18
CA THR A 142 -12.48 25.15 6.53
C THR A 142 -11.72 23.99 5.89
N PRO A 143 -11.88 22.73 6.36
CA PRO A 143 -12.70 22.31 7.51
C PRO A 143 -12.15 22.83 8.86
N ASN A 144 -13.03 22.92 9.85
CA ASN A 144 -12.67 23.31 11.22
C ASN A 144 -12.31 22.11 12.12
N THR A 145 -12.61 20.88 11.67
CA THR A 145 -12.20 19.63 12.28
C THR A 145 -11.72 18.66 11.22
N ILE A 146 -10.83 17.74 11.59
CA ILE A 146 -10.33 16.65 10.76
C ILE A 146 -10.29 15.35 11.55
N SER A 147 -10.15 14.22 10.84
CA SER A 147 -9.81 12.95 11.46
C SER A 147 -8.33 12.67 11.26
N ILE A 148 -7.69 12.13 12.27
CA ILE A 148 -6.30 11.69 12.25
C ILE A 148 -6.22 10.21 12.58
N ALA A 149 -5.23 9.52 12.06
CA ALA A 149 -4.94 8.14 12.42
C ALA A 149 -3.49 8.02 12.89
N GLY A 150 -3.26 7.15 13.88
CA GLY A 150 -1.94 6.93 14.42
C GLY A 150 -1.89 5.76 15.39
N THR A 151 -0.67 5.43 15.82
CA THR A 151 -0.48 4.47 16.91
C THR A 151 -1.09 5.00 18.21
N GLN A 152 -1.36 4.11 19.14
CA GLN A 152 -1.95 4.50 20.42
C GLN A 152 -1.05 5.49 21.18
N GLU A 153 0.27 5.29 21.12
CA GLU A 153 1.25 6.18 21.74
C GLU A 153 1.26 7.57 21.07
N ALA A 154 1.21 7.61 19.73
CA ALA A 154 1.19 8.87 18.99
C ALA A 154 -0.08 9.67 19.27
N LEU A 155 -1.23 9.02 19.32
CA LEU A 155 -2.49 9.69 19.65
C LEU A 155 -2.53 10.19 21.10
N LYS A 156 -1.96 9.42 22.05
CA LYS A 156 -1.84 9.84 23.43
C LYS A 156 -0.93 11.08 23.57
N GLN A 157 0.22 11.06 22.90
CA GLN A 157 1.12 12.22 22.86
C GLN A 157 0.42 13.44 22.26
N PHE A 158 -0.34 13.26 21.18
CA PHE A 158 -1.12 14.32 20.56
C PHE A 158 -2.16 14.92 21.53
N GLU A 159 -2.83 14.10 22.34
CA GLU A 159 -3.76 14.56 23.38
C GLU A 159 -3.05 15.38 24.48
N GLU A 160 -1.86 14.92 24.90
CA GLU A 160 -1.03 15.63 25.88
C GLU A 160 -0.54 16.98 25.33
N ASP A 161 -0.30 17.07 24.03
CA ASP A 161 0.14 18.30 23.33
C ASP A 161 -1.00 19.29 23.04
N GLY A 162 -2.22 19.01 23.51
CA GLY A 162 -3.36 19.94 23.49
C GLY A 162 -4.49 19.55 22.54
N ASP A 163 -4.47 18.33 21.98
CA ASP A 163 -5.58 17.71 21.24
C ASP A 163 -6.13 18.54 20.07
N LYS A 164 -5.25 19.23 19.36
CA LYS A 164 -5.60 20.08 18.22
C LYS A 164 -4.47 20.14 17.20
N LEU A 165 -4.84 20.29 15.93
CA LEU A 165 -3.87 20.59 14.88
C LEU A 165 -3.70 22.12 14.79
N VAL A 166 -2.47 22.58 14.91
CA VAL A 166 -2.14 24.01 14.77
C VAL A 166 -1.49 24.24 13.41
N ILE A 167 -2.10 25.12 12.61
CA ILE A 167 -1.56 25.57 11.33
C ILE A 167 -1.00 26.97 11.52
N PRO A 168 0.31 27.19 11.21
CA PRO A 168 0.96 28.48 11.34
C PRO A 168 0.52 29.49 10.27
#